data_4343856313ecc80f038e25bf9930e88e
#
_entry.id   4343856313ecc80f038e25bf9930e88e
#
_cell.length_a   1.000
_cell.length_b   1.000
_cell.length_c   1.000
_cell.angle_alpha   90.00
_cell.angle_beta   90.00
_cell.angle_gamma   90.00
#
_symmetry.space_group_name_H-M   'P 1'
#
loop_
_entity.id
_entity.type
_entity.pdbx_description
1 polymer ?
#
loop_
_entity_poly.entity_id
_entity_poly.type
_entity_poly.pdbx_seq_one_letter_code
_entity_poly.pdbx_strand_id
1 'polypeptide(L)'
;MNRVAFKEFYDSCELPLVYNGDLCTLETVQELLEEYPRLKGVMLGRGLLADPSLALSVRKGQSPDKTTLYRQVSAMHGLMYEHYCRIIEGGETQLLAKLKTMWEYLLPDIDKKSRKLILKSNRLDIYLRAVEEALR
;
A
#
# COMPACT_ATOMS: atom_id res chain seq x y z
N MET A 1 14.54 -0.23 10.52
CA MET A 1 14.94 0.81 11.51
C MET A 1 15.43 0.13 12.79
N ASN A 2 16.45 0.67 13.45
CA ASN A 2 16.94 0.15 14.73
C ASN A 2 16.02 0.63 15.87
N ARG A 3 15.18 -0.26 16.40
CA ARG A 3 14.23 0.07 17.49
C ARG A 3 14.94 0.48 18.81
N VAL A 4 16.14 -0.05 19.07
CA VAL A 4 16.92 0.31 20.27
C VAL A 4 17.34 1.77 20.20
N ALA A 5 17.96 2.19 19.10
CA ALA A 5 18.35 3.57 18.90
C ALA A 5 17.17 4.54 18.89
N PHE A 6 16.01 4.10 18.36
CA PHE A 6 14.79 4.91 18.41
C PHE A 6 14.30 5.08 19.84
N LYS A 7 14.33 4.03 20.65
CA LYS A 7 13.92 4.11 22.06
C LYS A 7 14.77 5.07 22.84
N GLU A 8 16.09 4.99 22.71
CA GLU A 8 17.04 5.91 23.38
C GLU A 8 16.76 7.37 22.98
N PHE A 9 16.49 7.63 21.70
CA PHE A 9 16.13 8.95 21.21
C PHE A 9 14.78 9.41 21.76
N TYR A 10 13.77 8.54 21.74
CA TYR A 10 12.43 8.83 22.27
C TYR A 10 12.45 9.20 23.74
N ASP A 11 13.25 8.47 24.55
CA ASP A 11 13.33 8.69 25.99
C ASP A 11 14.02 10.05 26.33
N SER A 12 14.95 10.50 25.50
CA SER A 12 15.73 11.75 25.71
C SER A 12 15.12 12.97 25.00
N CYS A 13 14.22 12.79 24.03
CA CYS A 13 13.67 13.88 23.24
C CYS A 13 12.35 14.39 23.81
N GLU A 14 12.30 15.69 24.13
CA GLU A 14 11.10 16.38 24.63
C GLU A 14 10.23 16.97 23.51
N LEU A 15 10.74 17.00 22.28
CA LEU A 15 10.01 17.54 21.13
C LEU A 15 8.89 16.58 20.65
N PRO A 16 7.86 17.11 19.98
CA PRO A 16 6.85 16.29 19.33
C PRO A 16 7.49 15.38 18.27
N LEU A 17 7.31 14.07 18.40
CA LEU A 17 7.89 13.07 17.50
C LEU A 17 6.84 12.42 16.61
N VAL A 18 7.22 12.20 15.35
CA VAL A 18 6.50 11.35 14.39
C VAL A 18 7.43 10.19 14.02
N TYR A 19 6.92 8.97 14.19
CA TYR A 19 7.70 7.78 13.85
C TYR A 19 7.63 7.47 12.35
N ASN A 20 8.78 7.20 11.74
CA ASN A 20 8.90 6.71 10.37
C ASN A 20 9.66 5.39 10.35
N GLY A 21 8.98 4.29 10.05
CA GLY A 21 9.57 2.95 9.96
C GLY A 21 8.70 2.02 9.12
N ASP A 22 8.98 0.70 9.18
CA ASP A 22 8.25 -0.31 8.43
C ASP A 22 6.92 -0.67 9.12
N LEU A 23 5.97 0.25 9.04
CA LEU A 23 4.61 0.07 9.52
C LEU A 23 3.72 -0.34 8.34
N CYS A 24 3.44 -1.63 8.22
CA CYS A 24 2.73 -2.20 7.08
C CYS A 24 1.37 -2.79 7.45
N THR A 25 1.04 -2.94 8.73
CA THR A 25 -0.24 -3.47 9.21
C THR A 25 -0.82 -2.64 10.33
N LEU A 26 -2.14 -2.77 10.55
CA LEU A 26 -2.84 -2.10 11.64
C LEU A 26 -2.22 -2.49 13.00
N GLU A 27 -1.95 -3.78 13.20
CA GLU A 27 -1.42 -4.32 14.44
C GLU A 27 -0.06 -3.70 14.76
N THR A 28 0.86 -3.63 13.79
CA THR A 28 2.19 -3.03 14.00
C THR A 28 2.13 -1.54 14.32
N VAL A 29 1.13 -0.83 13.80
CA VAL A 29 0.90 0.58 14.15
C VAL A 29 0.34 0.71 15.57
N GLN A 30 -0.63 -0.13 15.95
CA GLN A 30 -1.23 -0.12 17.28
C GLN A 30 -0.19 -0.47 18.35
N GLU A 31 0.57 -1.55 18.18
CA GLU A 31 1.66 -1.93 19.09
C GLU A 31 2.68 -0.80 19.27
N LEU A 32 3.04 -0.11 18.18
CA LEU A 32 3.97 1.02 18.26
C LEU A 32 3.40 2.18 19.08
N LEU A 33 2.13 2.53 18.85
CA LEU A 33 1.50 3.66 19.56
C LEU A 33 1.25 3.34 21.04
N GLU A 34 1.02 2.08 21.38
CA GLU A 34 0.95 1.61 22.77
C GLU A 34 2.34 1.67 23.46
N GLU A 35 3.39 1.24 22.75
CA GLU A 35 4.77 1.27 23.27
C GLU A 35 5.30 2.70 23.45
N TYR A 36 4.89 3.62 22.53
CA TYR A 36 5.39 5.01 22.49
C TYR A 36 4.25 6.04 22.54
N PRO A 37 3.54 6.19 23.68
CA PRO A 37 2.31 7.00 23.76
C PRO A 37 2.53 8.51 23.59
N ARG A 38 3.77 9.02 23.68
CA ARG A 38 4.10 10.43 23.43
C ARG A 38 4.24 10.78 21.94
N LEU A 39 4.20 9.79 21.05
CA LEU A 39 4.22 10.05 19.61
C LEU A 39 3.01 10.90 19.19
N LYS A 40 3.25 11.89 18.36
CA LYS A 40 2.21 12.73 17.75
C LYS A 40 1.62 12.10 16.49
N GLY A 41 2.26 11.09 15.94
CA GLY A 41 1.77 10.37 14.80
C GLY A 41 2.79 9.38 14.24
N VAL A 42 2.39 8.73 13.18
CA VAL A 42 3.21 7.80 12.40
C VAL A 42 3.22 8.21 10.93
N MET A 43 4.32 7.98 10.26
CA MET A 43 4.45 8.14 8.81
C MET A 43 4.33 6.77 8.15
N LEU A 44 3.33 6.61 7.30
CA LEU A 44 3.06 5.37 6.57
C LEU A 44 3.56 5.51 5.13
N GLY A 45 4.65 4.85 4.79
CA GLY A 45 5.20 4.80 3.43
C GLY A 45 4.76 3.51 2.71
N ARG A 46 5.62 2.49 2.72
CA ARG A 46 5.39 1.19 2.07
C ARG A 46 4.10 0.50 2.51
N GLY A 47 3.67 0.72 3.76
CA GLY A 47 2.39 0.21 4.24
C GLY A 47 1.19 0.69 3.42
N LEU A 48 1.14 1.98 3.05
CA LEU A 48 0.06 2.52 2.19
C LEU A 48 0.16 2.04 0.74
N LEU A 49 1.37 1.73 0.25
CA LEU A 49 1.52 1.12 -1.08
C LEU A 49 1.04 -0.34 -1.08
N ALA A 50 1.24 -1.05 0.03
CA ALA A 50 0.80 -2.44 0.21
C ALA A 50 -0.72 -2.54 0.45
N ASP A 51 -1.23 -1.69 1.32
CA ASP A 51 -2.65 -1.59 1.68
C ASP A 51 -3.11 -0.12 1.68
N PRO A 52 -3.79 0.35 0.62
CA PRO A 52 -4.30 1.72 0.55
C PRO A 52 -5.32 2.06 1.64
N SER A 53 -5.93 1.08 2.28
CA SER A 53 -6.88 1.28 3.39
C SER A 53 -6.22 1.49 4.75
N LEU A 54 -4.91 1.25 4.88
CA LEU A 54 -4.21 1.19 6.17
C LEU A 54 -4.39 2.46 7.01
N ALA A 55 -4.30 3.65 6.42
CA ALA A 55 -4.49 4.90 7.17
C ALA A 55 -5.91 5.03 7.74
N LEU A 56 -6.92 4.58 6.99
CA LEU A 56 -8.29 4.55 7.46
C LEU A 56 -8.51 3.49 8.54
N SER A 57 -7.86 2.32 8.38
CA SER A 57 -7.86 1.24 9.37
C SER A 57 -7.28 1.70 10.71
N VAL A 58 -6.16 2.41 10.68
CA VAL A 58 -5.54 3.01 11.88
C VAL A 58 -6.49 3.99 12.57
N ARG A 59 -7.16 4.85 11.81
CA ARG A 59 -8.12 5.83 12.37
C ARG A 59 -9.37 5.17 12.96
N LYS A 60 -9.83 4.07 12.40
CA LYS A 60 -11.03 3.34 12.83
C LYS A 60 -10.74 2.24 13.86
N GLY A 61 -9.47 1.85 14.02
CA GLY A 61 -9.08 0.70 14.85
C GLY A 61 -9.48 -0.66 14.25
N GLN A 62 -9.85 -0.70 12.98
CA GLN A 62 -10.32 -1.92 12.31
C GLN A 62 -9.96 -1.92 10.84
N SER A 63 -9.39 -3.03 10.36
CA SER A 63 -9.15 -3.27 8.94
C SER A 63 -10.43 -3.72 8.21
N PRO A 64 -10.59 -3.38 6.93
CA PRO A 64 -11.68 -3.92 6.13
C PRO A 64 -11.51 -5.43 5.93
N ASP A 65 -12.61 -6.12 5.67
CA ASP A 65 -12.53 -7.48 5.17
C ASP A 65 -11.91 -7.53 3.76
N LYS A 66 -11.48 -8.72 3.36
CA LYS A 66 -10.79 -8.94 2.09
C LYS A 66 -11.61 -8.45 0.89
N THR A 67 -12.90 -8.72 0.88
CA THR A 67 -13.80 -8.34 -0.22
C THR A 67 -13.90 -6.82 -0.35
N THR A 68 -14.01 -6.12 0.78
CA THR A 68 -14.05 -4.67 0.83
C THR A 68 -12.72 -4.07 0.37
N LEU A 69 -11.59 -4.61 0.84
CA LEU A 69 -10.26 -4.17 0.41
C LEU A 69 -10.06 -4.36 -1.09
N TYR A 70 -10.41 -5.51 -1.64
CA TYR A 70 -10.27 -5.80 -3.07
C TYR A 70 -11.13 -4.88 -3.93
N ARG A 71 -12.36 -4.59 -3.50
CA ARG A 71 -13.23 -3.61 -4.17
C ARG A 71 -12.63 -2.20 -4.16
N GLN A 72 -12.04 -1.76 -3.04
CA GLN A 72 -11.36 -0.46 -2.93
C GLN A 72 -10.13 -0.39 -3.84
N VAL A 73 -9.32 -1.45 -3.87
CA VAL A 73 -8.16 -1.55 -4.76
C VAL A 73 -8.59 -1.54 -6.23
N SER A 74 -9.65 -2.25 -6.59
CA SER A 74 -10.20 -2.25 -7.95
C SER A 74 -10.65 -0.86 -8.39
N ALA A 75 -11.37 -0.13 -7.52
CA ALA A 75 -11.79 1.24 -7.79
C ALA A 75 -10.58 2.19 -7.94
N MET A 76 -9.59 2.09 -7.05
CA MET A 76 -8.35 2.88 -7.14
C MET A 76 -7.59 2.57 -8.44
N HIS A 77 -7.46 1.30 -8.81
CA HIS A 77 -6.81 0.89 -10.06
C HIS A 77 -7.53 1.46 -11.28
N GLY A 78 -8.86 1.45 -11.29
CA GLY A 78 -9.67 2.06 -12.37
C GLY A 78 -9.39 3.55 -12.53
N LEU A 79 -9.37 4.31 -11.43
CA LEU A 79 -9.04 5.74 -11.44
C LEU A 79 -7.60 6.00 -11.93
N MET A 80 -6.65 5.19 -11.52
CA MET A 80 -5.26 5.28 -11.97
C MET A 80 -5.15 4.96 -13.48
N TYR A 81 -5.84 3.94 -13.94
CA TYR A 81 -5.89 3.59 -15.37
C TYR A 81 -6.44 4.75 -16.21
N GLU A 82 -7.59 5.30 -15.83
CA GLU A 82 -8.18 6.44 -16.52
C GLU A 82 -7.25 7.66 -16.52
N HIS A 83 -6.60 7.96 -15.39
CA HIS A 83 -5.67 9.06 -15.27
C HIS A 83 -4.46 8.86 -16.20
N TYR A 84 -3.82 7.68 -16.17
CA TYR A 84 -2.65 7.39 -17.00
C TYR A 84 -2.98 7.34 -18.49
N CYS A 85 -4.17 6.89 -18.89
CA CYS A 85 -4.63 6.96 -20.28
C CYS A 85 -4.64 8.41 -20.83
N ARG A 86 -4.87 9.41 -19.97
CA ARG A 86 -4.92 10.81 -20.37
C ARG A 86 -3.55 11.48 -20.47
N ILE A 87 -2.58 11.05 -19.64
CA ILE A 87 -1.31 11.76 -19.49
C ILE A 87 -0.11 11.03 -20.13
N ILE A 88 -0.24 9.73 -20.45
CA ILE A 88 0.86 8.97 -21.04
C ILE A 88 0.73 9.02 -22.56
N GLU A 89 1.70 9.68 -23.21
CA GLU A 89 1.76 9.82 -24.65
C GLU A 89 2.51 8.68 -25.37
N GLY A 90 3.24 7.84 -24.63
CA GLY A 90 4.12 6.79 -25.16
C GLY A 90 3.44 5.47 -25.52
N GLY A 91 2.09 5.45 -25.61
CA GLY A 91 1.31 4.29 -26.03
C GLY A 91 1.20 3.18 -24.98
N GLU A 92 0.68 2.03 -25.43
CA GLU A 92 0.31 0.90 -24.55
C GLU A 92 1.48 0.38 -23.70
N THR A 93 2.67 0.31 -24.24
CA THR A 93 3.85 -0.21 -23.53
C THR A 93 4.21 0.64 -22.32
N GLN A 94 4.21 1.97 -22.46
CA GLN A 94 4.51 2.86 -21.35
C GLN A 94 3.38 2.89 -20.32
N LEU A 95 2.14 2.90 -20.76
CA LEU A 95 0.96 2.79 -19.90
C LEU A 95 1.04 1.52 -19.05
N LEU A 96 1.30 0.39 -19.68
CA LEU A 96 1.40 -0.90 -19.01
C LEU A 96 2.55 -0.95 -18.00
N ALA A 97 3.73 -0.42 -18.36
CA ALA A 97 4.86 -0.33 -17.45
C ALA A 97 4.51 0.49 -16.20
N LYS A 98 3.81 1.62 -16.39
CA LYS A 98 3.40 2.49 -15.29
C LYS A 98 2.36 1.84 -14.37
N LEU A 99 1.36 1.20 -14.95
CA LEU A 99 0.32 0.48 -14.19
C LEU A 99 0.88 -0.69 -13.37
N LYS A 100 1.89 -1.37 -13.88
CA LYS A 100 2.53 -2.50 -13.19
C LYS A 100 3.37 -2.10 -11.99
N THR A 101 3.92 -0.89 -11.95
CA THR A 101 4.78 -0.42 -10.85
C THR A 101 4.10 -0.51 -9.50
N MET A 102 2.79 -0.26 -9.42
CA MET A 102 2.04 -0.37 -8.16
C MET A 102 2.01 -1.80 -7.61
N TRP A 103 1.98 -2.81 -8.50
CA TRP A 103 1.88 -4.22 -8.09
C TRP A 103 3.17 -4.79 -7.48
N GLU A 104 4.26 -4.03 -7.49
CA GLU A 104 5.48 -4.41 -6.76
C GLU A 104 5.23 -4.45 -5.24
N TYR A 105 4.35 -3.59 -4.74
CA TYR A 105 4.06 -3.42 -3.32
C TYR A 105 2.62 -3.80 -2.96
N LEU A 106 1.66 -3.55 -3.85
CA LEU A 106 0.23 -3.67 -3.59
C LEU A 106 -0.16 -5.12 -3.29
N LEU A 107 -0.97 -5.29 -2.24
CA LEU A 107 -1.52 -6.57 -1.80
C LEU A 107 -0.45 -7.67 -1.73
N PRO A 108 0.53 -7.59 -0.81
CA PRO A 108 1.65 -8.54 -0.75
C PRO A 108 1.21 -10.00 -0.63
N ASP A 109 0.04 -10.23 -0.03
CA ASP A 109 -0.55 -11.56 0.18
C ASP A 109 -1.44 -12.05 -0.97
N ILE A 110 -1.54 -11.28 -2.07
CA ILE A 110 -2.26 -11.75 -3.25
C ILE A 110 -1.60 -13.04 -3.76
N ASP A 111 -2.42 -13.97 -4.26
CA ASP A 111 -1.95 -15.25 -4.81
C ASP A 111 -0.82 -15.05 -5.83
N LYS A 112 0.24 -15.86 -5.69
CA LYS A 112 1.48 -15.76 -6.50
C LYS A 112 1.22 -15.95 -7.99
N LYS A 113 0.24 -16.77 -8.38
CA LYS A 113 -0.13 -16.99 -9.78
C LYS A 113 -0.75 -15.74 -10.37
N SER A 114 -1.69 -15.12 -9.66
CA SER A 114 -2.35 -13.87 -10.05
C SER A 114 -1.33 -12.73 -10.16
N ARG A 115 -0.45 -12.54 -9.18
CA ARG A 115 0.64 -11.56 -9.25
C ARG A 115 1.53 -11.77 -10.47
N LYS A 116 1.92 -13.03 -10.74
CA LYS A 116 2.76 -13.37 -11.90
C LYS A 116 2.05 -13.06 -13.23
N LEU A 117 0.76 -13.33 -13.34
CA LEU A 117 -0.03 -13.01 -14.54
C LEU A 117 -0.08 -11.50 -14.78
N ILE A 118 -0.38 -10.72 -13.74
CA ILE A 118 -0.39 -9.24 -13.80
C ILE A 118 0.97 -8.70 -14.26
N LEU A 119 2.04 -9.08 -13.58
CA LEU A 119 3.39 -8.54 -13.84
C LEU A 119 3.98 -8.99 -15.18
N LYS A 120 3.64 -10.19 -15.67
CA LYS A 120 4.14 -10.72 -16.94
C LYS A 120 3.29 -10.38 -18.15
N SER A 121 2.11 -9.78 -17.98
CA SER A 121 1.27 -9.36 -19.10
C SER A 121 2.03 -8.37 -20.00
N ASN A 122 2.01 -8.59 -21.29
CA ASN A 122 2.67 -7.74 -22.29
C ASN A 122 1.67 -6.98 -23.18
N ARG A 123 0.36 -7.17 -22.93
CA ARG A 123 -0.76 -6.50 -23.60
C ARG A 123 -1.71 -5.97 -22.54
N LEU A 124 -2.32 -4.83 -22.83
CA LEU A 124 -3.21 -4.13 -21.90
C LEU A 124 -4.48 -4.94 -21.61
N ASP A 125 -5.08 -5.56 -22.61
CA ASP A 125 -6.29 -6.38 -22.45
C ASP A 125 -6.05 -7.61 -21.54
N ILE A 126 -4.87 -8.24 -21.66
CA ILE A 126 -4.47 -9.37 -20.80
C ILE A 126 -4.21 -8.87 -19.37
N TYR A 127 -3.55 -7.74 -19.22
CA TYR A 127 -3.28 -7.13 -17.92
C TYR A 127 -4.59 -6.80 -17.18
N LEU A 128 -5.53 -6.13 -17.84
CA LEU A 128 -6.80 -5.72 -17.22
C LEU A 128 -7.62 -6.94 -16.78
N ARG A 129 -7.70 -7.99 -17.59
CA ARG A 129 -8.35 -9.25 -17.19
C ARG A 129 -7.66 -9.91 -15.99
N ALA A 130 -6.32 -9.95 -15.99
CA ALA A 130 -5.56 -10.52 -14.88
C ALA A 130 -5.81 -9.76 -13.58
N VAL A 131 -5.92 -8.43 -13.62
CA VAL A 131 -6.28 -7.59 -12.46
C VAL A 131 -7.71 -7.88 -12.01
N GLU A 132 -8.68 -7.92 -12.92
CA GLU A 132 -10.07 -8.21 -12.58
C GLU A 132 -10.22 -9.59 -11.92
N GLU A 133 -9.58 -10.62 -12.47
CA GLU A 133 -9.61 -11.97 -11.90
C GLU A 133 -8.93 -12.04 -10.53
N ALA A 134 -7.85 -11.30 -10.33
CA ALA A 134 -7.10 -11.29 -9.09
C ALA A 134 -7.84 -10.58 -7.93
N LEU A 135 -8.75 -9.65 -8.25
CA LEU A 135 -9.50 -8.84 -7.29
C LEU A 135 -10.96 -9.31 -7.10
N ARG A 136 -11.32 -10.46 -7.63
CA ARG A 136 -12.60 -11.14 -7.33
C ARG A 136 -12.52 -11.82 -5.98
#